data_126337d4ee7d86067259c50f8159f856
#
_entry.id   126337d4ee7d86067259c50f8159f856
#
_cell.length_a   1.000
_cell.length_b   1.000
_cell.length_c   1.000
_cell.angle_alpha   90.00
_cell.angle_beta   90.00
_cell.angle_gamma   90.00
#
_symmetry.space_group_name_H-M   'P 1'
#
loop_
_entity.id
_entity.type
_entity.pdbx_description
1 polymer ?
#
loop_
_entity_poly.entity_id
_entity_poly.type
_entity_poly.pdbx_seq_one_letter_code
_entity_poly.pdbx_strand_id
1 'polypeptide(L)'
;MKRLNELTINMEYTFRKRIFDLVESENHTILNRLYDSLMLVCIVLSLIPLAFREENIYFLLMDKISVVFFIIDYLFRWMTADYKMPQMPRWKAFLIYPFTPFAIIDLLSILPSLMFFHRAFKLLRISRLLKILRVFRFVRYSKSIKVLGNVIRREKKILFTVFLIAVGYIFLTALIMFNVEESESFDNFFDALYWATISLTTVGYGDICPKTEIGRLISMFSAIFGVAIIALPSGVITASYMSELKEQQEKQAESQLPENQQENL
;
A
#
# COMPACT_ATOMS: atom_id res chain seq x y z
N MET A 1 50.65 3.60 -4.46
CA MET A 1 49.41 3.51 -5.26
C MET A 1 48.49 2.35 -4.88
N LYS A 2 48.94 1.05 -4.80
CA LYS A 2 48.08 -0.09 -4.41
C LYS A 2 47.38 0.08 -3.06
N ARG A 3 48.10 0.48 -2.01
CA ARG A 3 47.53 0.69 -0.65
C ARG A 3 46.47 1.80 -0.58
N LEU A 4 46.64 2.86 -1.35
CA LEU A 4 45.62 3.94 -1.45
C LEU A 4 44.36 3.45 -2.15
N ASN A 5 44.49 2.64 -3.22
CA ASN A 5 43.35 2.04 -3.91
C ASN A 5 42.60 1.04 -3.00
N GLU A 6 43.30 0.22 -2.22
CA GLU A 6 42.66 -0.72 -1.29
C GLU A 6 41.93 0.02 -0.15
N LEU A 7 42.49 1.10 0.37
CA LEU A 7 41.83 1.94 1.38
C LEU A 7 40.59 2.65 0.83
N THR A 8 40.64 3.12 -0.41
CA THR A 8 39.50 3.79 -1.07
C THR A 8 38.37 2.81 -1.34
N ILE A 9 38.69 1.60 -1.83
CA ILE A 9 37.72 0.53 -2.08
C ILE A 9 37.08 0.06 -0.77
N ASN A 10 37.85 -0.13 0.29
CA ASN A 10 37.32 -0.50 1.61
C ASN A 10 36.43 0.60 2.23
N MET A 11 36.80 1.87 2.05
CA MET A 11 36.03 3.01 2.54
C MET A 11 34.69 3.13 1.79
N GLU A 12 34.72 2.99 0.47
CA GLU A 12 33.52 3.00 -0.38
C GLU A 12 32.58 1.85 -0.05
N TYR A 13 33.12 0.65 0.13
CA TYR A 13 32.36 -0.54 0.54
C TYR A 13 31.70 -0.32 1.91
N THR A 14 32.44 0.21 2.89
CA THR A 14 31.94 0.48 4.23
C THR A 14 30.86 1.57 4.23
N PHE A 15 31.02 2.64 3.42
CA PHE A 15 30.05 3.73 3.29
C PHE A 15 28.74 3.26 2.65
N ARG A 16 28.82 2.54 1.55
CA ARG A 16 27.64 1.98 0.86
C ARG A 16 26.89 0.98 1.74
N LYS A 17 27.62 0.16 2.50
CA LYS A 17 27.01 -0.78 3.46
C LYS A 17 26.27 -0.02 4.57
N ARG A 18 26.83 1.06 5.11
CA ARG A 18 26.15 1.90 6.11
C ARG A 18 24.87 2.54 5.56
N ILE A 19 24.87 3.00 4.30
CA ILE A 19 23.67 3.52 3.64
C ILE A 19 22.64 2.40 3.48
N PHE A 20 23.04 1.22 3.04
CA PHE A 20 22.14 0.06 2.93
C PHE A 20 21.53 -0.29 4.28
N ASP A 21 22.34 -0.38 5.31
CA ASP A 21 21.89 -0.66 6.68
C ASP A 21 20.91 0.42 7.20
N LEU A 22 21.10 1.68 6.83
CA LEU A 22 20.20 2.77 7.22
C LEU A 22 18.84 2.68 6.50
N VAL A 23 18.85 2.36 5.20
CA VAL A 23 17.67 2.52 4.32
C VAL A 23 16.87 1.25 4.16
N GLU A 24 17.52 0.06 4.20
CA GLU A 24 16.86 -1.22 3.84
C GLU A 24 17.04 -2.31 4.93
N SER A 25 17.89 -2.11 5.94
CA SER A 25 18.16 -3.12 6.96
C SER A 25 16.97 -3.35 7.89
N GLU A 26 16.70 -4.61 8.19
CA GLU A 26 15.73 -5.03 9.21
C GLU A 26 16.26 -4.82 10.64
N ASN A 27 17.52 -4.47 10.79
CA ASN A 27 18.14 -4.19 12.08
C ASN A 27 17.54 -2.94 12.73
N HIS A 28 16.94 -3.12 13.90
CA HIS A 28 16.19 -2.13 14.66
C HIS A 28 17.07 -1.07 15.33
N THR A 29 18.03 -0.50 14.62
CA THR A 29 18.83 0.60 15.12
C THR A 29 17.95 1.84 15.29
N ILE A 30 18.23 2.66 16.32
CA ILE A 30 17.51 3.91 16.58
C ILE A 30 17.55 4.83 15.33
N LEU A 31 18.67 4.82 14.61
CA LEU A 31 18.84 5.59 13.37
C LEU A 31 17.86 5.18 12.26
N ASN A 32 17.60 3.87 12.10
CA ASN A 32 16.64 3.37 11.09
C ASN A 32 15.22 3.81 11.44
N ARG A 33 14.84 3.74 12.72
CA ARG A 33 13.52 4.21 13.18
C ARG A 33 13.35 5.70 12.95
N LEU A 34 14.39 6.49 13.23
CA LEU A 34 14.38 7.93 13.02
C LEU A 34 14.24 8.26 11.53
N TYR A 35 14.99 7.56 10.67
CA TYR A 35 14.90 7.69 9.22
C TYR A 35 13.50 7.35 8.69
N ASP A 36 12.94 6.21 9.09
CA ASP A 36 11.59 5.79 8.69
C ASP A 36 10.54 6.80 9.16
N SER A 37 10.65 7.28 10.41
CA SER A 37 9.75 8.32 10.95
C SER A 37 9.86 9.63 10.18
N LEU A 38 11.07 10.07 9.85
CA LEU A 38 11.30 11.27 9.05
C LEU A 38 10.67 11.13 7.67
N MET A 39 10.84 9.97 7.02
CA MET A 39 10.24 9.71 5.71
C MET A 39 8.71 9.67 5.78
N LEU A 40 8.14 9.08 6.83
CA LEU A 40 6.69 9.10 7.05
C LEU A 40 6.16 10.53 7.22
N VAL A 41 6.86 11.36 7.99
CA VAL A 41 6.51 12.79 8.14
C VAL A 41 6.61 13.51 6.80
N CYS A 42 7.65 13.30 6.01
CA CYS A 42 7.79 13.88 4.67
C CYS A 42 6.64 13.46 3.74
N ILE A 43 6.19 12.21 3.81
CA ILE A 43 5.03 11.73 3.03
C ILE A 43 3.77 12.50 3.46
N VAL A 44 3.47 12.58 4.76
CA VAL A 44 2.31 13.30 5.27
C VAL A 44 2.36 14.78 4.85
N LEU A 45 3.48 15.46 5.06
CA LEU A 45 3.67 16.85 4.67
C LEU A 45 3.47 17.06 3.16
N SER A 46 3.87 16.11 2.33
CA SER A 46 3.69 16.20 0.87
C SER A 46 2.24 16.01 0.41
N LEU A 47 1.38 15.45 1.26
CA LEU A 47 -0.05 15.26 0.98
C LEU A 47 -0.90 16.44 1.42
N ILE A 48 -0.46 17.22 2.42
CA ILE A 48 -1.21 18.38 2.94
C ILE A 48 -1.62 19.35 1.81
N PRO A 49 -0.74 19.73 0.86
CA PRO A 49 -1.12 20.65 -0.23
C PRO A 49 -2.24 20.11 -1.13
N LEU A 50 -2.48 18.79 -1.15
CA LEU A 50 -3.55 18.20 -1.97
C LEU A 50 -4.94 18.42 -1.35
N ALA A 51 -5.01 18.66 -0.04
CA ALA A 51 -6.26 18.96 0.66
C ALA A 51 -6.75 20.39 0.39
N PHE A 52 -5.89 21.27 -0.13
CA PHE A 52 -6.23 22.66 -0.40
C PHE A 52 -6.31 22.92 -1.91
N ARG A 53 -7.29 23.71 -2.34
CA ARG A 53 -7.46 24.08 -3.75
C ARG A 53 -6.57 25.26 -4.15
N GLU A 54 -6.19 26.08 -3.18
CA GLU A 54 -5.39 27.28 -3.39
C GLU A 54 -3.89 26.95 -3.39
N GLU A 55 -3.17 27.55 -4.33
CA GLU A 55 -1.71 27.43 -4.41
C GLU A 55 -1.08 28.52 -3.51
N ASN A 56 -0.60 28.12 -2.34
CA ASN A 56 0.17 28.98 -1.46
C ASN A 56 1.67 28.68 -1.61
N ILE A 57 2.50 29.71 -1.47
CA ILE A 57 3.98 29.58 -1.54
C ILE A 57 4.50 28.57 -0.49
N TYR A 58 3.87 28.49 0.68
CA TYR A 58 4.22 27.55 1.73
C TYR A 58 3.95 26.09 1.28
N PHE A 59 2.83 25.82 0.62
CA PHE A 59 2.50 24.50 0.10
C PHE A 59 3.44 24.07 -1.03
N LEU A 60 3.85 25.02 -1.87
CA LEU A 60 4.83 24.78 -2.91
C LEU A 60 6.19 24.43 -2.31
N LEU A 61 6.61 25.13 -1.25
CA LEU A 61 7.87 24.89 -0.55
C LEU A 61 7.86 23.51 0.13
N MET A 62 6.78 23.17 0.85
CA MET A 62 6.61 21.85 1.49
C MET A 62 6.69 20.72 0.45
N ASP A 63 6.03 20.88 -0.69
CA ASP A 63 6.07 19.91 -1.80
C ASP A 63 7.50 19.74 -2.32
N LYS A 64 8.21 20.82 -2.61
CA LYS A 64 9.59 20.80 -3.11
C LYS A 64 10.55 20.16 -2.11
N ILE A 65 10.48 20.51 -0.84
CA ILE A 65 11.33 19.95 0.22
C ILE A 65 11.11 18.43 0.30
N SER A 66 9.85 18.00 0.38
CA SER A 66 9.52 16.58 0.42
C SER A 66 10.04 15.82 -0.79
N VAL A 67 9.93 16.39 -1.99
CA VAL A 67 10.43 15.76 -3.22
C VAL A 67 11.96 15.62 -3.21
N VAL A 68 12.69 16.59 -2.68
CA VAL A 68 14.16 16.49 -2.53
C VAL A 68 14.52 15.30 -1.63
N PHE A 69 13.85 15.13 -0.49
CA PHE A 69 14.05 13.97 0.37
C PHE A 69 13.72 12.67 -0.36
N PHE A 70 12.66 12.64 -1.16
CA PHE A 70 12.27 11.47 -1.94
C PHE A 70 13.29 11.12 -3.02
N ILE A 71 13.89 12.10 -3.67
CA ILE A 71 14.95 11.88 -4.66
C ILE A 71 16.20 11.31 -3.96
N ILE A 72 16.60 11.87 -2.82
CA ILE A 72 17.76 11.41 -2.05
C ILE A 72 17.54 9.95 -1.60
N ASP A 73 16.36 9.62 -1.06
CA ASP A 73 16.00 8.26 -0.68
C ASP A 73 16.07 7.29 -1.86
N TYR A 74 15.50 7.68 -3.00
CA TYR A 74 15.55 6.88 -4.22
C TYR A 74 16.99 6.63 -4.69
N LEU A 75 17.84 7.65 -4.67
CA LEU A 75 19.26 7.53 -5.05
C LEU A 75 20.02 6.63 -4.09
N PHE A 76 19.81 6.75 -2.78
CA PHE A 76 20.45 5.88 -1.80
C PHE A 76 20.08 4.42 -2.02
N ARG A 77 18.83 4.12 -2.28
CA ARG A 77 18.33 2.77 -2.59
C ARG A 77 18.87 2.26 -3.93
N TRP A 78 18.95 3.12 -4.92
CA TRP A 78 19.52 2.76 -6.22
C TRP A 78 21.02 2.45 -6.08
N MET A 79 21.78 3.28 -5.36
CA MET A 79 23.21 3.04 -5.09
C MET A 79 23.48 1.74 -4.33
N THR A 80 22.52 1.24 -3.56
CA THR A 80 22.65 0.03 -2.73
C THR A 80 21.88 -1.16 -3.29
N ALA A 81 21.40 -1.09 -4.53
CA ALA A 81 20.58 -2.12 -5.17
C ALA A 81 21.28 -3.49 -5.28
N ASP A 82 22.61 -3.50 -5.40
CA ASP A 82 23.44 -4.71 -5.43
C ASP A 82 23.39 -5.51 -4.12
N TYR A 83 23.30 -4.83 -2.97
CA TYR A 83 23.15 -5.52 -1.67
C TYR A 83 21.78 -6.18 -1.52
N LYS A 84 20.75 -5.61 -2.16
CA LYS A 84 19.40 -6.17 -2.14
C LYS A 84 19.24 -7.40 -3.06
N MET A 85 20.05 -7.47 -4.10
CA MET A 85 20.02 -8.53 -5.11
C MET A 85 21.36 -9.27 -5.21
N PRO A 86 21.82 -9.97 -4.15
CA PRO A 86 23.15 -10.57 -4.10
C PRO A 86 23.35 -11.70 -5.11
N GLN A 87 22.25 -12.26 -5.65
CA GLN A 87 22.29 -13.33 -6.65
C GLN A 87 22.62 -12.82 -8.07
N MET A 88 22.68 -11.50 -8.29
CA MET A 88 22.92 -10.91 -9.59
C MET A 88 24.21 -10.09 -9.63
N PRO A 89 24.90 -10.01 -10.79
CA PRO A 89 26.05 -9.11 -10.93
C PRO A 89 25.63 -7.66 -10.73
N ARG A 90 26.50 -6.83 -10.14
CA ARG A 90 26.22 -5.44 -9.75
C ARG A 90 25.52 -4.63 -10.84
N TRP A 91 26.04 -4.66 -12.08
CA TRP A 91 25.48 -3.86 -13.18
C TRP A 91 24.05 -4.25 -13.53
N LYS A 92 23.67 -5.54 -13.42
CA LYS A 92 22.29 -6.00 -13.61
C LYS A 92 21.38 -5.52 -12.49
N ALA A 93 21.84 -5.54 -11.23
CA ALA A 93 21.08 -5.05 -10.10
C ALA A 93 20.73 -3.56 -10.26
N PHE A 94 21.67 -2.72 -10.71
CA PHE A 94 21.42 -1.30 -11.00
C PHE A 94 20.43 -1.08 -12.15
N LEU A 95 20.46 -1.93 -13.18
CA LEU A 95 19.57 -1.80 -14.34
C LEU A 95 18.15 -2.28 -14.01
N ILE A 96 18.02 -3.32 -13.20
CA ILE A 96 16.72 -3.93 -12.84
C ILE A 96 16.03 -3.17 -11.72
N TYR A 97 16.77 -2.54 -10.82
CA TYR A 97 16.21 -1.85 -9.66
C TYR A 97 15.08 -0.85 -10.01
N PRO A 98 15.18 0.05 -11.01
CA PRO A 98 14.12 0.99 -11.38
C PRO A 98 12.81 0.31 -11.80
N PHE A 99 12.86 -0.95 -12.23
CA PHE A 99 11.69 -1.74 -12.64
C PHE A 99 11.10 -2.58 -11.51
N THR A 100 11.68 -2.52 -10.32
CA THR A 100 11.08 -3.19 -9.16
C THR A 100 9.80 -2.46 -8.72
N PRO A 101 8.78 -3.18 -8.19
CA PRO A 101 7.50 -2.58 -7.82
C PRO A 101 7.65 -1.37 -6.89
N PHE A 102 8.51 -1.45 -5.90
CA PHE A 102 8.76 -0.35 -4.97
C PHE A 102 9.49 0.83 -5.62
N ALA A 103 10.44 0.58 -6.51
CA ALA A 103 11.14 1.65 -7.22
C ALA A 103 10.22 2.38 -8.21
N ILE A 104 9.29 1.65 -8.85
CA ILE A 104 8.25 2.25 -9.70
C ILE A 104 7.34 3.17 -8.88
N ILE A 105 6.90 2.75 -7.70
CA ILE A 105 6.10 3.58 -6.79
C ILE A 105 6.87 4.86 -6.41
N ASP A 106 8.15 4.72 -6.07
CA ASP A 106 8.99 5.87 -5.74
C ASP A 106 9.14 6.83 -6.92
N LEU A 107 9.41 6.30 -8.12
CA LEU A 107 9.56 7.09 -9.35
C LEU A 107 8.25 7.80 -9.70
N LEU A 108 7.11 7.10 -9.68
CA LEU A 108 5.80 7.68 -9.94
C LEU A 108 5.43 8.78 -8.94
N SER A 109 5.91 8.69 -7.70
CA SER A 109 5.67 9.71 -6.69
C SER A 109 6.52 10.99 -6.88
N ILE A 110 7.69 10.88 -7.52
CA ILE A 110 8.60 11.99 -7.81
C ILE A 110 8.24 12.66 -9.15
N LEU A 111 7.84 11.86 -10.13
CA LEU A 111 7.61 12.26 -11.53
C LEU A 111 6.69 13.49 -11.68
N PRO A 112 5.54 13.60 -10.99
CA PRO A 112 4.64 14.74 -11.13
C PRO A 112 5.29 16.07 -10.76
N SER A 113 6.22 16.07 -9.81
CA SER A 113 6.91 17.29 -9.37
C SER A 113 8.07 17.68 -10.29
N LEU A 114 8.68 16.71 -10.97
CA LEU A 114 9.68 16.96 -12.00
C LEU A 114 9.04 17.49 -13.30
N MET A 115 7.84 17.01 -13.66
CA MET A 115 7.10 17.48 -14.85
C MET A 115 6.69 18.95 -14.76
N PHE A 116 6.67 19.54 -13.56
CA PHE A 116 6.36 20.96 -13.36
C PHE A 116 7.35 21.92 -14.05
N PHE A 117 8.53 21.46 -14.43
CA PHE A 117 9.52 22.25 -15.18
C PHE A 117 9.15 22.46 -16.67
N HIS A 118 8.23 21.72 -17.23
CA HIS A 118 7.78 21.89 -18.60
C HIS A 118 6.39 22.55 -18.62
N ARG A 119 6.35 23.86 -18.84
CA ARG A 119 5.13 24.72 -18.96
C ARG A 119 4.15 24.30 -20.07
N ALA A 120 4.47 23.29 -20.88
CA ALA A 120 3.70 22.89 -22.05
C ALA A 120 2.48 21.99 -21.78
N PHE A 121 2.31 21.48 -20.55
CA PHE A 121 1.25 20.51 -20.29
C PHE A 121 0.02 21.14 -19.61
N LYS A 122 -1.06 21.30 -20.38
CA LYS A 122 -2.45 21.49 -19.91
C LYS A 122 -2.94 20.33 -18.98
N LEU A 123 -2.09 19.38 -18.66
CA LEU A 123 -2.30 18.21 -17.79
C LEU A 123 -2.09 18.49 -16.28
N LEU A 124 -2.07 19.76 -15.88
CA LEU A 124 -1.88 20.16 -14.47
C LEU A 124 -2.89 19.51 -13.49
N ARG A 125 -4.10 19.18 -13.97
CA ARG A 125 -5.06 18.43 -13.13
C ARG A 125 -4.63 16.99 -12.89
N ILE A 126 -4.12 16.31 -13.92
CA ILE A 126 -3.65 14.93 -13.82
C ILE A 126 -2.40 14.85 -12.94
N SER A 127 -1.50 15.84 -13.01
CA SER A 127 -0.33 15.88 -12.15
C SER A 127 -0.68 15.96 -10.65
N ARG A 128 -1.75 16.67 -10.28
CA ARG A 128 -2.26 16.69 -8.89
C ARG A 128 -2.77 15.32 -8.47
N LEU A 129 -3.51 14.61 -9.33
CA LEU A 129 -3.98 13.24 -9.07
C LEU A 129 -2.80 12.26 -8.92
N LEU A 130 -1.78 12.39 -9.76
CA LEU A 130 -0.58 11.56 -9.67
C LEU A 130 0.19 11.77 -8.36
N LYS A 131 0.11 12.96 -7.73
CA LYS A 131 0.72 13.19 -6.42
C LYS A 131 0.11 12.31 -5.33
N ILE A 132 -1.14 11.83 -5.47
CA ILE A 132 -1.78 10.90 -4.53
C ILE A 132 -0.99 9.58 -4.47
N LEU A 133 -0.31 9.18 -5.55
CA LEU A 133 0.50 7.97 -5.58
C LEU A 133 1.62 7.95 -4.51
N ARG A 134 1.97 9.11 -3.94
CA ARG A 134 2.90 9.20 -2.82
C ARG A 134 2.43 8.45 -1.58
N VAL A 135 1.11 8.27 -1.40
CA VAL A 135 0.53 7.46 -0.32
C VAL A 135 1.08 6.04 -0.36
N PHE A 136 1.29 5.47 -1.53
CA PHE A 136 1.82 4.10 -1.64
C PHE A 136 3.24 3.93 -1.07
N ARG A 137 3.97 5.02 -0.84
CA ARG A 137 5.25 4.96 -0.13
C ARG A 137 5.12 4.52 1.33
N PHE A 138 3.96 4.75 1.97
CA PHE A 138 3.68 4.24 3.31
C PHE A 138 3.92 2.73 3.43
N VAL A 139 3.64 1.98 2.36
CA VAL A 139 3.84 0.52 2.31
C VAL A 139 5.30 0.15 2.61
N ARG A 140 6.24 0.98 2.19
CA ARG A 140 7.67 0.72 2.38
C ARG A 140 8.12 0.97 3.82
N TYR A 141 7.64 2.05 4.44
CA TYR A 141 8.11 2.51 5.75
C TYR A 141 7.31 1.93 6.92
N SER A 142 6.13 1.40 6.67
CA SER A 142 5.27 0.80 7.70
C SER A 142 5.45 -0.72 7.75
N LYS A 143 5.95 -1.22 8.89
CA LYS A 143 6.08 -2.67 9.14
C LYS A 143 4.72 -3.36 9.15
N SER A 144 3.74 -2.73 9.81
CA SER A 144 2.38 -3.28 9.88
C SER A 144 1.77 -3.47 8.49
N ILE A 145 2.01 -2.54 7.55
CA ILE A 145 1.53 -2.67 6.18
C ILE A 145 2.28 -3.80 5.43
N LYS A 146 3.59 -4.00 5.69
CA LYS A 146 4.34 -5.13 5.11
C LYS A 146 3.78 -6.46 5.61
N VAL A 147 3.54 -6.59 6.91
CA VAL A 147 2.91 -7.78 7.51
C VAL A 147 1.54 -8.02 6.89
N LEU A 148 0.70 -6.99 6.81
CA LEU A 148 -0.62 -7.08 6.16
C LEU A 148 -0.51 -7.52 4.68
N GLY A 149 0.46 -7.00 3.96
CA GLY A 149 0.74 -7.40 2.58
C GLY A 149 1.12 -8.88 2.45
N ASN A 150 1.91 -9.41 3.39
CA ASN A 150 2.24 -10.84 3.44
C ASN A 150 1.01 -11.69 3.73
N VAL A 151 0.18 -11.28 4.69
CA VAL A 151 -1.09 -11.94 5.01
C VAL A 151 -2.01 -12.00 3.79
N ILE A 152 -2.23 -10.87 3.11
CA ILE A 152 -3.06 -10.82 1.90
C ILE A 152 -2.49 -11.74 0.81
N ARG A 153 -1.17 -11.77 0.65
CA ARG A 153 -0.52 -12.66 -0.33
C ARG A 153 -0.67 -14.14 0.03
N ARG A 154 -0.57 -14.49 1.31
CA ARG A 154 -0.75 -15.84 1.84
C ARG A 154 -2.18 -16.31 1.63
N GLU A 155 -3.16 -15.48 1.99
CA GLU A 155 -4.59 -15.81 1.95
C GLU A 155 -5.29 -15.44 0.64
N LYS A 156 -4.55 -15.07 -0.39
CA LYS A 156 -5.09 -14.57 -1.66
C LYS A 156 -6.16 -15.46 -2.30
N LYS A 157 -6.05 -16.79 -2.16
CA LYS A 157 -7.01 -17.73 -2.73
C LYS A 157 -8.36 -17.64 -2.00
N ILE A 158 -8.31 -17.63 -0.66
CA ILE A 158 -9.51 -17.53 0.17
C ILE A 158 -10.17 -16.17 -0.03
N LEU A 159 -9.39 -15.08 0.03
CA LEU A 159 -9.89 -13.73 -0.18
C LEU A 159 -10.50 -13.55 -1.57
N PHE A 160 -9.88 -14.11 -2.60
CA PHE A 160 -10.42 -14.07 -3.96
C PHE A 160 -11.74 -14.86 -4.09
N THR A 161 -11.84 -16.03 -3.44
CA THR A 161 -13.08 -16.81 -3.41
C THR A 161 -14.20 -16.03 -2.73
N VAL A 162 -13.93 -15.42 -1.58
CA VAL A 162 -14.91 -14.59 -0.86
C VAL A 162 -15.32 -13.37 -1.69
N PHE A 163 -14.37 -12.74 -2.37
CA PHE A 163 -14.66 -11.64 -3.30
C PHE A 163 -15.61 -12.07 -4.44
N LEU A 164 -15.36 -13.24 -5.05
CA LEU A 164 -16.25 -13.76 -6.08
C LEU A 164 -17.66 -14.07 -5.55
N ILE A 165 -17.76 -14.63 -4.33
CA ILE A 165 -19.04 -14.85 -3.66
C ILE A 165 -19.76 -13.52 -3.44
N ALA A 166 -19.07 -12.49 -2.95
CA ALA A 166 -19.64 -11.17 -2.73
C ALA A 166 -20.15 -10.52 -4.03
N VAL A 167 -19.35 -10.57 -5.10
CA VAL A 167 -19.73 -10.04 -6.41
C VAL A 167 -20.92 -10.80 -6.97
N GLY A 168 -20.90 -12.14 -6.91
CA GLY A 168 -22.03 -12.99 -7.33
C GLY A 168 -23.31 -12.69 -6.55
N TYR A 169 -23.16 -12.48 -5.24
CA TYR A 169 -24.28 -12.11 -4.38
C TYR A 169 -24.87 -10.74 -4.73
N ILE A 170 -24.03 -9.71 -4.92
CA ILE A 170 -24.45 -8.38 -5.36
C ILE A 170 -25.25 -8.49 -6.67
N PHE A 171 -24.70 -9.21 -7.65
CA PHE A 171 -25.31 -9.36 -8.95
C PHE A 171 -26.67 -10.09 -8.85
N LEU A 172 -26.73 -11.18 -8.08
CA LEU A 172 -27.96 -11.93 -7.87
C LEU A 172 -29.04 -11.08 -7.16
N THR A 173 -28.65 -10.40 -6.10
CA THR A 173 -29.56 -9.53 -5.33
C THR A 173 -30.07 -8.37 -6.19
N ALA A 174 -29.20 -7.76 -7.00
CA ALA A 174 -29.58 -6.72 -7.95
C ALA A 174 -30.57 -7.23 -8.99
N LEU A 175 -30.36 -8.44 -9.55
CA LEU A 175 -31.26 -9.08 -10.51
C LEU A 175 -32.62 -9.32 -9.89
N ILE A 176 -32.68 -9.89 -8.69
CA ILE A 176 -33.96 -10.16 -8.00
C ILE A 176 -34.70 -8.85 -7.76
N MET A 177 -33.98 -7.84 -7.22
CA MET A 177 -34.60 -6.57 -6.86
C MET A 177 -35.11 -5.82 -8.10
N PHE A 178 -34.33 -5.78 -9.18
CA PHE A 178 -34.72 -5.12 -10.43
C PHE A 178 -35.98 -5.74 -11.08
N ASN A 179 -36.23 -7.04 -10.83
CA ASN A 179 -37.42 -7.73 -11.37
C ASN A 179 -38.63 -7.68 -10.43
N VAL A 180 -38.42 -7.40 -9.14
CA VAL A 180 -39.49 -7.40 -8.13
C VAL A 180 -40.02 -6.00 -7.87
N GLU A 181 -39.15 -4.99 -7.90
CA GLU A 181 -39.49 -3.60 -7.70
C GLU A 181 -40.02 -2.94 -8.98
N GLU A 182 -40.91 -1.98 -8.82
CA GLU A 182 -41.42 -1.18 -9.92
C GLU A 182 -40.39 -0.14 -10.39
N SER A 183 -40.55 0.35 -11.62
CA SER A 183 -39.63 1.31 -12.25
C SER A 183 -39.43 2.64 -11.49
N GLU A 184 -40.36 2.99 -10.59
CA GLU A 184 -40.21 4.19 -9.74
C GLU A 184 -39.11 4.08 -8.68
N SER A 185 -38.64 2.87 -8.36
CA SER A 185 -37.57 2.65 -7.36
C SER A 185 -36.23 2.44 -8.01
N PHE A 186 -36.22 1.78 -9.16
CA PHE A 186 -35.00 1.46 -9.92
C PHE A 186 -35.24 1.77 -11.40
N ASP A 187 -34.74 2.89 -11.89
CA ASP A 187 -34.92 3.32 -13.28
C ASP A 187 -34.21 2.37 -14.27
N ASN A 188 -33.13 1.75 -13.83
CA ASN A 188 -32.34 0.83 -14.62
C ASN A 188 -31.63 -0.21 -13.73
N PHE A 189 -31.06 -1.24 -14.36
CA PHE A 189 -30.33 -2.30 -13.64
C PHE A 189 -29.13 -1.79 -12.86
N PHE A 190 -28.51 -0.71 -13.31
CA PHE A 190 -27.37 -0.12 -12.61
C PHE A 190 -27.77 0.46 -11.24
N ASP A 191 -28.98 1.00 -11.10
CA ASP A 191 -29.51 1.49 -9.83
C ASP A 191 -29.71 0.34 -8.84
N ALA A 192 -30.22 -0.78 -9.31
CA ALA A 192 -30.35 -2.00 -8.50
C ALA A 192 -28.97 -2.55 -8.09
N LEU A 193 -27.99 -2.52 -8.98
CA LEU A 193 -26.62 -2.94 -8.71
C LEU A 193 -25.94 -2.01 -7.68
N TYR A 194 -26.14 -0.71 -7.83
CA TYR A 194 -25.67 0.30 -6.88
C TYR A 194 -26.31 0.05 -5.51
N TRP A 195 -27.64 -0.09 -5.43
CA TRP A 195 -28.33 -0.38 -4.18
C TRP A 195 -27.83 -1.68 -3.52
N ALA A 196 -27.70 -2.76 -4.27
CA ALA A 196 -27.20 -4.03 -3.75
C ALA A 196 -25.77 -3.90 -3.20
N THR A 197 -24.92 -3.11 -3.88
CA THR A 197 -23.54 -2.86 -3.44
C THR A 197 -23.49 -2.07 -2.13
N ILE A 198 -24.22 -0.95 -2.02
CA ILE A 198 -24.22 -0.14 -0.80
C ILE A 198 -24.90 -0.83 0.36
N SER A 199 -25.88 -1.71 0.08
CA SER A 199 -26.55 -2.51 1.09
C SER A 199 -25.66 -3.63 1.62
N LEU A 200 -24.99 -4.39 0.74
CA LEU A 200 -24.03 -5.42 1.13
C LEU A 200 -22.89 -4.83 1.95
N THR A 201 -22.33 -3.71 1.50
CA THR A 201 -21.20 -3.06 2.19
C THR A 201 -21.60 -2.32 3.47
N THR A 202 -22.88 -2.38 3.85
CA THR A 202 -23.45 -1.72 5.05
C THR A 202 -23.34 -0.19 5.05
N VAL A 203 -23.11 0.44 3.88
CA VAL A 203 -23.07 1.90 3.74
C VAL A 203 -24.48 2.50 3.81
N GLY A 204 -25.42 1.99 2.99
CA GLY A 204 -26.85 2.27 3.06
C GLY A 204 -27.21 3.76 3.00
N TYR A 205 -26.81 4.48 1.95
CA TYR A 205 -27.13 5.93 1.82
C TYR A 205 -28.65 6.22 1.87
N GLY A 206 -29.51 5.28 1.43
CA GLY A 206 -30.95 5.44 1.48
C GLY A 206 -31.54 6.33 0.38
N ASP A 207 -30.73 6.74 -0.58
CA ASP A 207 -31.11 7.51 -1.77
C ASP A 207 -31.94 6.66 -2.75
N ILE A 208 -31.59 5.38 -2.90
CA ILE A 208 -32.32 4.37 -3.64
C ILE A 208 -32.66 3.23 -2.68
N CYS A 209 -33.93 2.88 -2.56
CA CYS A 209 -34.39 1.80 -1.68
C CYS A 209 -35.69 1.14 -2.19
N PRO A 210 -35.91 -0.14 -1.84
CA PRO A 210 -37.15 -0.83 -2.18
C PRO A 210 -38.37 -0.19 -1.52
N LYS A 211 -39.46 -0.01 -2.28
CA LYS A 211 -40.73 0.56 -1.83
C LYS A 211 -41.80 -0.48 -1.59
N THR A 212 -41.77 -1.58 -2.36
CA THR A 212 -42.77 -2.63 -2.23
C THR A 212 -42.56 -3.49 -0.98
N GLU A 213 -43.61 -4.13 -0.49
CA GLU A 213 -43.53 -5.03 0.66
C GLU A 213 -42.62 -6.23 0.37
N ILE A 214 -42.72 -6.79 -0.85
CA ILE A 214 -41.89 -7.91 -1.28
C ILE A 214 -40.43 -7.52 -1.36
N GLY A 215 -40.13 -6.36 -1.95
CA GLY A 215 -38.74 -5.86 -2.01
C GLY A 215 -38.12 -5.58 -0.63
N ARG A 216 -38.94 -5.07 0.31
CA ARG A 216 -38.50 -4.90 1.72
C ARG A 216 -38.25 -6.23 2.40
N LEU A 217 -39.07 -7.23 2.16
CA LEU A 217 -38.85 -8.58 2.68
C LEU A 217 -37.57 -9.19 2.14
N ILE A 218 -37.33 -9.10 0.84
CA ILE A 218 -36.07 -9.52 0.21
C ILE A 218 -34.88 -8.78 0.81
N SER A 219 -35.01 -7.48 1.03
CA SER A 219 -33.93 -6.67 1.66
C SER A 219 -33.59 -7.14 3.06
N MET A 220 -34.57 -7.55 3.87
CA MET A 220 -34.34 -8.08 5.22
C MET A 220 -33.49 -9.37 5.17
N PHE A 221 -33.86 -10.32 4.31
CA PHE A 221 -33.09 -11.54 4.11
C PHE A 221 -31.71 -11.24 3.55
N SER A 222 -31.63 -10.35 2.55
CA SER A 222 -30.38 -9.91 1.94
C SER A 222 -29.43 -9.31 2.98
N ALA A 223 -29.92 -8.49 3.89
CA ALA A 223 -29.10 -7.88 4.94
C ALA A 223 -28.44 -8.94 5.85
N ILE A 224 -29.18 -9.97 6.25
CA ILE A 224 -28.65 -11.06 7.11
C ILE A 224 -27.50 -11.80 6.40
N PHE A 225 -27.71 -12.20 5.14
CA PHE A 225 -26.68 -12.89 4.36
C PHE A 225 -25.51 -11.95 4.02
N GLY A 226 -25.80 -10.67 3.74
CA GLY A 226 -24.81 -9.66 3.42
C GLY A 226 -23.79 -9.45 4.55
N VAL A 227 -24.27 -9.35 5.79
CA VAL A 227 -23.38 -9.21 6.97
C VAL A 227 -22.46 -10.44 7.09
N ALA A 228 -22.97 -11.65 6.88
CA ALA A 228 -22.15 -12.86 6.94
C ALA A 228 -21.04 -12.86 5.86
N ILE A 229 -21.37 -12.46 4.63
CA ILE A 229 -20.41 -12.41 3.51
C ILE A 229 -19.30 -11.38 3.80
N ILE A 230 -19.64 -10.19 4.30
CA ILE A 230 -18.67 -9.12 4.61
C ILE A 230 -17.78 -9.47 5.83
N ALA A 231 -18.30 -10.25 6.78
CA ALA A 231 -17.52 -10.67 7.94
C ALA A 231 -16.39 -11.65 7.59
N LEU A 232 -16.54 -12.45 6.53
CA LEU A 232 -15.55 -13.47 6.15
C LEU A 232 -14.15 -12.91 5.86
N PRO A 233 -13.96 -11.92 4.99
CA PRO A 233 -12.62 -11.36 4.71
C PRO A 233 -11.99 -10.79 5.97
N SER A 234 -12.76 -10.10 6.80
CA SER A 234 -12.27 -9.51 8.06
C SER A 234 -11.77 -10.59 9.02
N GLY A 235 -12.54 -11.69 9.17
CA GLY A 235 -12.14 -12.82 10.02
C GLY A 235 -10.86 -13.50 9.53
N VAL A 236 -10.75 -13.76 8.22
CA VAL A 236 -9.56 -14.38 7.62
C VAL A 236 -8.33 -13.49 7.80
N ILE A 237 -8.42 -12.19 7.47
CA ILE A 237 -7.31 -11.25 7.61
C ILE A 237 -6.87 -11.14 9.08
N THR A 238 -7.80 -11.02 10.01
CA THR A 238 -7.49 -10.88 11.44
C THR A 238 -6.80 -12.13 11.98
N ALA A 239 -7.32 -13.32 11.68
CA ALA A 239 -6.73 -14.58 12.14
C ALA A 239 -5.30 -14.77 11.59
N SER A 240 -5.12 -14.57 10.30
CA SER A 240 -3.80 -14.72 9.65
C SER A 240 -2.82 -13.63 10.09
N TYR A 241 -3.27 -12.40 10.36
CA TYR A 241 -2.43 -11.33 10.91
C TYR A 241 -1.92 -11.68 12.31
N MET A 242 -2.78 -12.19 13.17
CA MET A 242 -2.40 -12.64 14.52
C MET A 242 -1.42 -13.83 14.48
N SER A 243 -1.62 -14.77 13.55
CA SER A 243 -0.70 -15.88 13.33
C SER A 243 0.68 -15.41 12.89
N GLU A 244 0.74 -14.48 11.94
CA GLU A 244 1.99 -13.90 11.43
C GLU A 244 2.77 -13.16 12.53
N LEU A 245 2.07 -12.40 13.39
CA LEU A 245 2.70 -11.71 14.52
C LEU A 245 3.29 -12.69 15.53
N LYS A 246 2.58 -13.79 15.85
CA LYS A 246 3.09 -14.82 16.75
C LYS A 246 4.35 -15.48 16.19
N GLU A 247 4.33 -15.86 14.92
CA GLU A 247 5.47 -16.46 14.24
C GLU A 247 6.70 -15.55 14.25
N GLN A 248 6.50 -14.23 14.06
CA GLN A 248 7.59 -13.25 14.15
C GLN A 248 8.14 -13.11 15.56
N GLN A 249 7.28 -13.16 16.59
CA GLN A 249 7.70 -13.12 18.00
C GLN A 249 8.49 -14.38 18.38
N GLU A 250 8.05 -15.56 17.97
CA GLU A 250 8.74 -16.82 18.19
C GLU A 250 10.13 -16.83 17.55
N LYS A 251 10.25 -16.44 16.29
CA LYS A 251 11.55 -16.31 15.61
C LYS A 251 12.50 -15.31 16.28
N GLN A 252 11.95 -14.21 16.82
CA GLN A 252 12.76 -13.24 17.58
C GLN A 252 13.22 -13.81 18.92
N ALA A 253 12.38 -14.56 19.61
CA ALA A 253 12.74 -15.23 20.86
C ALA A 253 13.81 -16.31 20.63
N GLU A 254 13.68 -17.13 19.60
CA GLU A 254 14.67 -18.13 19.20
C GLU A 254 16.03 -17.49 18.87
N SER A 255 16.03 -16.38 18.15
CA SER A 255 17.27 -15.67 17.80
C SER A 255 18.00 -15.03 18.99
N GLN A 256 17.33 -14.88 20.13
CA GLN A 256 17.91 -14.36 21.37
C GLN A 256 18.40 -15.46 22.31
N LEU A 257 18.12 -16.73 22.02
CA LEU A 257 18.64 -17.85 22.80
C LEU A 257 20.14 -18.06 22.50
N PRO A 258 20.96 -18.34 23.51
CA PRO A 258 22.37 -18.66 23.32
C PRO A 258 22.53 -19.95 22.47
N GLU A 259 23.55 -19.98 21.62
CA GLU A 259 23.81 -21.06 20.65
C GLU A 259 23.71 -22.49 21.22
N ASN A 260 24.05 -22.65 22.50
CA ASN A 260 24.01 -23.96 23.20
C ASN A 260 22.58 -24.49 23.46
N GLN A 261 21.56 -23.71 23.27
CA GLN A 261 20.15 -24.09 23.43
C GLN A 261 19.41 -24.21 22.10
N GLN A 262 20.00 -23.71 21.01
CA GLN A 262 19.41 -23.79 19.66
C GLN A 262 19.59 -25.18 19.02
N GLU A 263 20.59 -25.96 19.42
CA GLU A 263 20.84 -27.32 18.90
C GLU A 263 19.90 -28.41 19.46
N ASN A 264 19.10 -28.10 20.50
CA ASN A 264 18.21 -29.06 21.18
C ASN A 264 16.71 -28.84 20.91
N LEU A 265 16.34 -27.95 19.99
CA LEU A 265 14.96 -27.70 19.54
C LEU A 265 14.74 -28.19 18.11
#